data_411231433f6beb36c6ef97473629f547
#
_entry.id   411231433f6beb36c6ef97473629f547
#
_cell.length_a   1.000
_cell.length_b   1.000
_cell.length_c   1.000
_cell.angle_alpha   90.00
_cell.angle_beta   90.00
_cell.angle_gamma   90.00
#
_symmetry.space_group_name_H-M   'P 1'
#
loop_
_entity.id
_entity.type
_entity.pdbx_description
1 polymer ?
#
loop_
_entity_poly.entity_id
_entity_poly.type
_entity_poly.pdbx_seq_one_letter_code
_entity_poly.pdbx_strand_id
1 'polypeptide(L)'
;MYDIKHNLAIAVREARLGLGLSQEKLAEILSFDNRTILNIEAGRGNPKFEKLYPLITYLKIPADKIFYPDSQNPQPNLQKLLTLLSDCTEQEAEDLLPTIHCLIDLLRKQNTPTL
;
A
#
# COMPACT_ATOMS: atom_id res chain seq x y z
N MET A 1 12.34 9.16 8.64
CA MET A 1 11.23 9.91 7.99
C MET A 1 10.97 9.33 6.61
N TYR A 2 9.72 9.05 6.30
CA TYR A 2 9.39 8.52 4.98
C TYR A 2 9.46 9.59 3.93
N ASP A 3 10.14 9.29 2.85
CA ASP A 3 10.07 10.10 1.66
C ASP A 3 9.00 9.50 0.75
N ILE A 4 7.80 10.06 0.81
CA ILE A 4 6.65 9.56 0.05
C ILE A 4 6.91 9.67 -1.47
N LYS A 5 7.65 10.68 -1.89
CA LYS A 5 8.00 10.85 -3.30
C LYS A 5 8.92 9.73 -3.78
N HIS A 6 9.84 9.30 -2.93
CA HIS A 6 10.74 8.18 -3.22
C HIS A 6 9.96 6.87 -3.32
N ASN A 7 9.04 6.64 -2.39
CA ASN A 7 8.20 5.44 -2.41
C ASN A 7 7.33 5.38 -3.66
N LEU A 8 6.75 6.51 -4.04
CA LEU A 8 5.96 6.61 -5.27
C LEU A 8 6.83 6.33 -6.49
N ALA A 9 8.04 6.90 -6.53
CA ALA A 9 8.97 6.71 -7.63
C ALA A 9 9.28 5.22 -7.87
N ILE A 10 9.61 4.51 -6.80
CA ILE A 10 9.93 3.08 -6.86
C ILE A 10 8.70 2.28 -7.32
N ALA A 11 7.55 2.54 -6.72
CA ALA A 11 6.32 1.79 -7.03
C ALA A 11 5.91 1.97 -8.50
N VAL A 12 5.97 3.18 -9.00
CA VAL A 12 5.61 3.48 -10.40
C VAL A 12 6.60 2.81 -11.36
N ARG A 13 7.89 2.95 -11.08
CA ARG A 13 8.92 2.37 -11.94
C ARG A 13 8.81 0.85 -11.99
N GLU A 14 8.68 0.19 -10.86
CA GLU A 14 8.57 -1.26 -10.82
C GLU A 14 7.33 -1.75 -11.57
N ALA A 15 6.19 -1.10 -11.36
CA ALA A 15 4.95 -1.49 -12.02
C ALA A 15 5.04 -1.26 -13.53
N ARG A 16 5.63 -0.13 -13.94
CA ARG A 16 5.82 0.17 -15.37
C ARG A 16 6.72 -0.87 -16.05
N LEU A 17 7.85 -1.18 -15.43
CA LEU A 17 8.78 -2.18 -15.96
C LEU A 17 8.15 -3.56 -16.01
N GLY A 18 7.33 -3.89 -15.01
CA GLY A 18 6.60 -5.16 -14.98
C GLY A 18 5.63 -5.33 -16.13
N LEU A 19 5.10 -4.21 -16.67
CA LEU A 19 4.24 -4.23 -17.84
C LEU A 19 5.01 -4.09 -19.16
N GLY A 20 6.33 -3.96 -19.10
CA GLY A 20 7.17 -3.79 -20.29
C GLY A 20 7.01 -2.45 -20.98
N LEU A 21 6.59 -1.42 -20.26
CA LEU A 21 6.34 -0.10 -20.83
C LEU A 21 7.54 0.84 -20.66
N SER A 22 7.78 1.68 -21.66
CA SER A 22 8.70 2.82 -21.52
C SER A 22 8.00 3.96 -20.78
N GLN A 23 8.76 4.91 -20.28
CA GLN A 23 8.19 6.12 -19.68
C GLN A 23 7.32 6.88 -20.68
N GLU A 24 7.79 6.99 -21.92
CA GLU A 24 7.05 7.66 -23.00
C GLU A 24 5.73 6.96 -23.28
N LYS A 25 5.75 5.63 -23.35
CA LYS A 25 4.55 4.85 -23.63
C LYS A 25 3.52 4.99 -22.54
N LEU A 26 3.96 4.94 -21.28
CA LEU A 26 3.06 5.14 -20.16
C LEU A 26 2.44 6.54 -20.18
N ALA A 27 3.24 7.56 -20.43
CA ALA A 27 2.74 8.93 -20.56
C ALA A 27 1.70 9.05 -21.68
N GLU A 28 1.99 8.43 -22.82
CA GLU A 28 1.05 8.41 -23.96
C GLU A 28 -0.28 7.77 -23.59
N ILE A 29 -0.24 6.60 -22.95
CA ILE A 29 -1.44 5.88 -22.54
C ILE A 29 -2.29 6.72 -21.61
N LEU A 30 -1.66 7.43 -20.66
CA LEU A 30 -2.35 8.23 -19.67
C LEU A 30 -2.64 9.66 -20.12
N SER A 31 -2.20 10.02 -21.33
CA SER A 31 -2.30 11.38 -21.85
C SER A 31 -1.59 12.41 -20.96
N PHE A 32 -0.45 11.99 -20.42
CA PHE A 32 0.41 12.85 -19.61
C PHE A 32 1.52 13.45 -20.47
N ASP A 33 2.02 14.60 -20.04
CA ASP A 33 3.26 15.16 -20.56
C ASP A 33 4.40 14.16 -20.26
N ASN A 34 5.35 14.00 -21.19
CA ASN A 34 6.49 13.11 -21.01
C ASN A 34 7.27 13.38 -19.73
N ARG A 35 7.36 14.64 -19.31
CA ARG A 35 8.08 15.01 -18.10
C ARG A 35 7.40 14.55 -16.83
N THR A 36 6.09 14.33 -16.86
CA THR A 36 5.34 13.92 -15.67
C THR A 36 5.86 12.59 -15.13
N ILE A 37 5.95 11.57 -15.98
CA ILE A 37 6.43 10.26 -15.56
C ILE A 37 7.92 10.32 -15.17
N LEU A 38 8.71 11.01 -15.98
CA LEU A 38 10.14 11.18 -15.70
C LEU A 38 10.36 11.77 -14.30
N ASN A 39 9.65 12.85 -13.97
CA ASN A 39 9.81 13.51 -12.68
C ASN A 39 9.32 12.65 -11.52
N ILE A 40 8.20 11.93 -11.70
CA ILE A 40 7.70 11.03 -10.67
C ILE A 40 8.73 9.95 -10.36
N GLU A 41 9.28 9.30 -11.38
CA GLU A 41 10.25 8.21 -11.19
C GLU A 41 11.61 8.72 -10.70
N ALA A 42 11.90 9.98 -10.89
CA ALA A 42 13.12 10.60 -10.35
C ALA A 42 12.97 11.04 -8.90
N GLY A 43 11.78 10.86 -8.30
CA GLY A 43 11.54 11.26 -6.92
C GLY A 43 11.31 12.76 -6.75
N ARG A 44 11.11 13.48 -7.85
CA ARG A 44 10.88 14.93 -7.82
C ARG A 44 9.43 15.31 -8.05
N GLY A 45 8.62 14.36 -8.54
CA GLY A 45 7.24 14.63 -8.89
C GLY A 45 6.35 14.78 -7.68
N ASN A 46 5.42 15.73 -7.77
CA ASN A 46 4.38 15.89 -6.79
C ASN A 46 3.05 15.96 -7.55
N PRO A 47 2.59 14.84 -8.09
CA PRO A 47 1.42 14.85 -8.95
C PRO A 47 0.16 15.22 -8.18
N LYS A 48 -0.70 16.00 -8.83
CA LYS A 48 -2.02 16.28 -8.31
C LYS A 48 -2.85 15.00 -8.30
N PHE A 49 -3.86 14.96 -7.46
CA PHE A 49 -4.72 13.80 -7.31
C PHE A 49 -5.32 13.36 -8.64
N GLU A 50 -5.70 14.30 -9.50
CA GLU A 50 -6.28 14.01 -10.80
C GLU A 50 -5.33 13.24 -11.72
N LYS A 51 -4.02 13.38 -11.52
CA LYS A 51 -3.02 12.60 -12.27
C LYS A 51 -2.63 11.33 -11.53
N LEU A 52 -2.56 11.41 -10.21
CA LEU A 52 -2.17 10.28 -9.38
C LEU A 52 -3.18 9.12 -9.52
N TYR A 53 -4.47 9.44 -9.51
CA TYR A 53 -5.52 8.44 -9.56
C TYR A 53 -5.43 7.56 -10.82
N PRO A 54 -5.40 8.12 -12.05
CA PRO A 54 -5.29 7.28 -13.24
C PRO A 54 -3.96 6.51 -13.30
N LEU A 55 -2.88 7.11 -12.80
CA LEU A 55 -1.58 6.45 -12.77
C LEU A 55 -1.61 5.20 -11.89
N ILE A 56 -2.08 5.33 -10.67
CA ILE A 56 -2.13 4.23 -9.70
C ILE A 56 -3.10 3.15 -10.15
N THR A 57 -4.27 3.54 -10.68
CA THR A 57 -5.28 2.57 -11.09
C THR A 57 -4.87 1.83 -12.37
N TYR A 58 -4.25 2.50 -13.32
CA TYR A 58 -3.77 1.85 -14.53
C TYR A 58 -2.68 0.83 -14.23
N LEU A 59 -1.71 1.23 -13.42
CA LEU A 59 -0.59 0.36 -13.04
C LEU A 59 -0.98 -0.67 -11.97
N LYS A 60 -2.18 -0.55 -11.39
CA LYS A 60 -2.68 -1.45 -10.34
C LYS A 60 -1.73 -1.53 -9.15
N ILE A 61 -1.20 -0.37 -8.74
CA ILE A 61 -0.29 -0.30 -7.61
C ILE A 61 -1.11 -0.35 -6.32
N PRO A 62 -0.85 -1.32 -5.43
CA PRO A 62 -1.49 -1.30 -4.12
C PRO A 62 -1.07 -0.05 -3.35
N ALA A 63 -2.04 0.64 -2.76
CA ALA A 63 -1.77 1.90 -2.05
C ALA A 63 -0.76 1.72 -0.92
N ASP A 64 -0.76 0.56 -0.26
CA ASP A 64 0.15 0.29 0.84
C ASP A 64 1.62 0.23 0.41
N LYS A 65 1.92 -0.04 -0.85
CA LYS A 65 3.30 0.04 -1.35
C LYS A 65 3.84 1.46 -1.28
N ILE A 66 2.97 2.44 -1.41
CA ILE A 66 3.35 3.85 -1.40
C ILE A 66 3.33 4.40 0.03
N PHE A 67 2.26 4.12 0.77
CA PHE A 67 2.02 4.74 2.07
C PHE A 67 2.56 3.93 3.25
N TYR A 68 2.69 2.63 3.09
CA TYR A 68 3.13 1.72 4.15
C TYR A 68 4.18 0.74 3.63
N PRO A 69 5.35 1.24 3.16
CA PRO A 69 6.36 0.35 2.57
C PRO A 69 6.90 -0.70 3.54
N ASP A 70 6.85 -0.42 4.84
CA ASP A 70 7.31 -1.38 5.85
C ASP A 70 6.36 -2.57 6.02
N SER A 71 5.13 -2.48 5.51
CA SER A 71 4.20 -3.61 5.53
C SER A 71 4.62 -4.72 4.57
N GLN A 72 5.69 -4.51 3.81
CA GLN A 72 6.27 -5.51 2.93
C GLN A 72 7.00 -6.63 3.67
N ASN A 73 7.27 -6.45 4.96
CA ASN A 73 7.88 -7.50 5.76
C ASN A 73 6.91 -8.68 5.88
N PRO A 74 7.40 -9.94 5.64
CA PRO A 74 6.52 -11.09 5.74
C PRO A 74 5.93 -11.21 7.15
N GLN A 75 4.62 -11.28 7.21
CA GLN A 75 3.88 -11.46 8.46
C GLN A 75 2.85 -12.57 8.25
N PRO A 76 3.31 -13.82 8.12
CA PRO A 76 2.41 -14.91 7.72
C PRO A 76 1.28 -15.17 8.71
N ASN A 77 1.51 -15.01 10.00
CA ASN A 77 0.47 -15.24 11.00
C ASN A 77 -0.58 -14.16 10.98
N LEU A 78 -0.18 -12.91 10.81
CA LEU A 78 -1.13 -11.81 10.66
C LEU A 78 -1.96 -12.00 9.40
N GLN A 79 -1.33 -12.42 8.30
CA GLN A 79 -2.03 -12.69 7.06
C GLN A 79 -3.08 -13.79 7.23
N LYS A 80 -2.75 -14.85 7.98
CA LYS A 80 -3.70 -15.92 8.28
C LYS A 80 -4.90 -15.40 9.07
N LEU A 81 -4.67 -14.53 10.05
CA LEU A 81 -5.75 -13.91 10.82
C LEU A 81 -6.66 -13.08 9.93
N LEU A 82 -6.06 -12.25 9.07
CA LEU A 82 -6.83 -11.41 8.16
C LEU A 82 -7.67 -12.26 7.20
N THR A 83 -7.13 -13.37 6.72
CA THR A 83 -7.84 -14.28 5.83
C THR A 83 -9.04 -14.92 6.56
N LEU A 84 -8.85 -15.36 7.80
CA LEU A 84 -9.95 -15.91 8.60
C LEU A 84 -11.06 -14.89 8.81
N LEU A 85 -10.68 -13.65 9.13
CA LEU A 85 -11.66 -12.59 9.41
C LEU A 85 -12.37 -12.12 8.14
N SER A 86 -11.73 -12.24 6.97
CA SER A 86 -12.34 -11.80 5.71
C SER A 86 -13.57 -12.63 5.32
N ASP A 87 -13.67 -13.86 5.83
CA ASP A 87 -14.82 -14.72 5.56
C ASP A 87 -15.99 -14.48 6.52
N CYS A 88 -15.80 -13.64 7.54
CA CYS A 88 -16.84 -13.35 8.51
C CYS A 88 -17.90 -12.42 7.95
N THR A 89 -19.15 -12.66 8.33
CA THR A 89 -20.25 -11.73 8.06
C THR A 89 -20.11 -10.50 8.96
N GLU A 90 -20.83 -9.43 8.64
CA GLU A 90 -20.86 -8.24 9.46
C GLU A 90 -21.35 -8.54 10.88
N GLN A 91 -22.35 -9.41 11.02
CA GLN A 91 -22.85 -9.80 12.32
C GLN A 91 -21.81 -10.58 13.12
N GLU A 92 -21.13 -11.52 12.48
CA GLU A 92 -20.06 -12.27 13.13
C GLU A 92 -18.92 -11.35 13.58
N ALA A 93 -18.57 -10.38 12.76
CA ALA A 93 -17.54 -9.39 13.11
C ALA A 93 -17.95 -8.57 14.34
N GLU A 94 -19.20 -8.13 14.38
CA GLU A 94 -19.72 -7.39 15.52
C GLU A 94 -19.65 -8.22 16.81
N ASP A 95 -20.01 -9.48 16.71
CA ASP A 95 -19.99 -10.39 17.87
C ASP A 95 -18.56 -10.70 18.34
N LEU A 96 -17.60 -10.71 17.41
CA LEU A 96 -16.21 -11.03 17.72
C LEU A 96 -15.44 -9.86 18.32
N LEU A 97 -15.81 -8.62 18.00
CA LEU A 97 -15.03 -7.45 18.40
C LEU A 97 -14.70 -7.39 19.90
N PRO A 98 -15.69 -7.56 20.82
CA PRO A 98 -15.36 -7.50 22.25
C PRO A 98 -14.38 -8.59 22.68
N THR A 99 -14.55 -9.80 22.15
CA THR A 99 -13.68 -10.92 22.50
C THR A 99 -12.27 -10.71 21.99
N ILE A 100 -12.14 -10.23 20.75
CA ILE A 100 -10.82 -9.96 20.17
C ILE A 100 -10.11 -8.83 20.92
N HIS A 101 -10.83 -7.77 21.27
CA HIS A 101 -10.25 -6.69 22.09
C HIS A 101 -9.72 -7.25 23.42
N CYS A 102 -10.51 -8.10 24.07
CA CYS A 102 -10.10 -8.71 25.34
C CYS A 102 -8.84 -9.55 25.18
N LEU A 103 -8.79 -10.38 24.14
CA LEU A 103 -7.64 -11.26 23.89
C LEU A 103 -6.39 -10.46 23.57
N ILE A 104 -6.50 -9.42 22.78
CA ILE A 104 -5.35 -8.57 22.44
C ILE A 104 -4.80 -7.88 23.70
N ASP A 105 -5.71 -7.37 24.54
CA ASP A 105 -5.31 -6.73 25.79
C ASP A 105 -4.57 -7.70 26.71
N LEU A 106 -5.05 -8.93 26.82
CA LEU A 106 -4.39 -9.96 27.62
C LEU A 106 -3.00 -10.27 27.08
N LEU A 107 -2.87 -10.42 25.77
CA LEU A 107 -1.56 -10.69 25.15
C LEU A 107 -0.58 -9.55 25.40
N ARG A 108 -1.03 -8.32 25.30
CA ARG A 108 -0.18 -7.14 25.54
C ARG A 108 0.25 -7.01 26.99
N LYS A 109 -0.61 -7.36 27.93
CA LYS A 109 -0.28 -7.39 29.35
C LYS A 109 0.81 -8.42 29.64
N GLN A 110 0.71 -9.61 29.02
CA GLN A 110 1.72 -10.65 29.20
C GLN A 110 3.08 -10.24 28.66
N ASN A 111 3.11 -9.43 27.60
CA ASN A 111 4.33 -9.00 26.94
C ASN A 111 4.88 -7.68 27.47
N THR A 112 4.17 -7.04 28.42
CA THR A 112 4.63 -5.80 29.04
C THR A 112 5.58 -6.14 30.17
N PRO A 113 6.80 -5.55 30.20
CA PRO A 113 7.70 -5.78 31.33
C PRO A 113 7.07 -5.25 32.61
N THR A 114 7.05 -6.11 33.63
CA THR A 114 6.60 -5.71 34.96
C THR A 114 7.73 -5.03 35.68
N LEU A 115 7.48 -3.86 36.18
CA LEU A 115 8.43 -3.14 36.99
C LEU A 115 8.47 -3.68 38.44
#